data_725bc3ea3be115d9f80787a954f80184
#
_entry.id   725bc3ea3be115d9f80787a954f80184
#
_cell.length_a   1.000
_cell.length_b   1.000
_cell.length_c   1.000
_cell.angle_alpha   90.00
_cell.angle_beta   90.00
_cell.angle_gamma   90.00
#
_symmetry.space_group_name_H-M   'P 1'
#
loop_
_entity.id
_entity.type
_entity.pdbx_description
1 polymer ?
#
loop_
_entity_poly.entity_id
_entity_poly.type
_entity_poly.pdbx_seq_one_letter_code
_entity_poly.pdbx_strand_id
1 'polypeptide(L)'
;NAVNENRFMDMIEIDAASNNGVDDVRDLREKINFSPSQGKYKVYVVDEVHMLSSGAFNALLKTLEEPPPHAIFVLATTEIHKIPATVLSRCQRHEFRRVPVDEIVANLKHIVAAENLTADDEALTLIARQSAGGMRDAQSLLDQLSSTGTKITLALAQTVLGTATSKTVLDIISSVLDHQPAHGLETIHRALDSGADPRS
;
A
#
# COMPACT_ATOMS: atom_id res chain seq x y z
N ASN A 1 7.70 -12.70 -19.20
CA ASN A 1 8.44 -11.46 -19.47
C ASN A 1 9.53 -11.31 -18.39
N ALA A 2 10.81 -11.11 -18.79
CA ALA A 2 11.97 -11.10 -17.88
C ALA A 2 11.82 -10.10 -16.72
N VAL A 3 11.13 -8.97 -16.92
CA VAL A 3 10.84 -7.99 -15.88
C VAL A 3 9.88 -8.58 -14.83
N ASN A 4 8.79 -9.22 -15.25
CA ASN A 4 7.82 -9.84 -14.34
C ASN A 4 8.37 -11.03 -13.55
N GLU A 5 9.49 -11.59 -14.03
CA GLU A 5 10.17 -12.74 -13.43
C GLU A 5 11.40 -12.30 -12.58
N ASN A 6 11.57 -11.00 -12.34
CA ASN A 6 12.72 -10.39 -11.61
C ASN A 6 14.10 -10.84 -12.17
N ARG A 7 14.18 -11.13 -13.48
CA ARG A 7 15.41 -11.57 -14.16
C ARG A 7 16.04 -10.50 -15.03
N PHE A 8 15.48 -9.28 -15.03
CA PHE A 8 16.00 -8.17 -15.85
C PHE A 8 17.05 -7.40 -15.09
N MET A 9 18.32 -7.63 -15.39
CA MET A 9 19.47 -7.10 -14.67
C MET A 9 19.64 -5.58 -14.79
N ASP A 10 18.99 -4.94 -15.78
CA ASP A 10 19.05 -3.50 -15.99
C ASP A 10 17.91 -2.74 -15.27
N MET A 11 17.11 -3.42 -14.42
CA MET A 11 16.18 -2.80 -13.48
C MET A 11 16.67 -3.05 -12.06
N ILE A 12 17.00 -1.97 -11.36
CA ILE A 12 17.54 -1.98 -10.01
C ILE A 12 16.55 -1.27 -9.10
N GLU A 13 16.01 -2.00 -8.14
CA GLU A 13 15.10 -1.49 -7.12
C GLU A 13 15.86 -1.27 -5.83
N ILE A 14 15.65 -0.11 -5.21
CA ILE A 14 16.32 0.33 -3.99
C ILE A 14 15.23 0.85 -3.05
N ASP A 15 15.14 0.23 -1.89
CA ASP A 15 14.32 0.73 -0.79
C ASP A 15 15.12 1.78 0.00
N ALA A 16 14.69 3.04 -0.05
CA ALA A 16 15.34 4.13 0.67
C ALA A 16 15.13 4.07 2.19
N ALA A 17 14.18 3.28 2.68
CA ALA A 17 14.05 3.05 4.12
C ALA A 17 15.23 2.24 4.68
N SER A 18 15.75 1.30 3.89
CA SER A 18 16.89 0.45 4.24
C SER A 18 18.25 1.04 3.78
N ASN A 19 18.23 1.88 2.73
CA ASN A 19 19.44 2.45 2.09
C ASN A 19 19.35 3.97 2.04
N ASN A 20 19.40 4.65 3.19
CA ASN A 20 19.13 6.09 3.32
C ASN A 20 20.38 6.96 3.43
N GLY A 21 21.57 6.34 3.47
CA GLY A 21 22.84 7.00 3.69
C GLY A 21 23.42 7.69 2.46
N VAL A 22 24.34 8.60 2.69
CA VAL A 22 25.12 9.26 1.62
C VAL A 22 25.96 8.27 0.85
N ASP A 23 26.52 7.28 1.54
CA ASP A 23 27.41 6.29 0.95
C ASP A 23 26.64 5.31 0.06
N ASP A 24 25.42 4.92 0.46
CA ASP A 24 24.52 4.10 -0.37
C ASP A 24 24.22 4.78 -1.72
N VAL A 25 23.95 6.09 -1.69
CA VAL A 25 23.69 6.87 -2.91
C VAL A 25 24.97 7.11 -3.73
N ARG A 26 26.14 7.21 -3.09
CA ARG A 26 27.43 7.28 -3.80
C ARG A 26 27.74 5.98 -4.54
N ASP A 27 27.52 4.84 -3.90
CA ASP A 27 27.68 3.51 -4.51
C ASP A 27 26.72 3.35 -5.69
N LEU A 28 25.47 3.81 -5.52
CA LEU A 28 24.49 3.84 -6.60
C LEU A 28 25.00 4.68 -7.77
N ARG A 29 25.53 5.87 -7.50
CA ARG A 29 26.04 6.79 -8.52
C ARG A 29 27.22 6.20 -9.30
N GLU A 30 28.08 5.43 -8.66
CA GLU A 30 29.17 4.72 -9.35
C GLU A 30 28.59 3.66 -10.31
N LYS A 31 27.60 2.90 -9.87
CA LYS A 31 26.93 1.85 -10.67
C LYS A 31 26.12 2.42 -11.86
N ILE A 32 25.67 3.68 -11.77
CA ILE A 32 24.91 4.34 -12.83
C ILE A 32 25.77 4.58 -14.08
N ASN A 33 27.08 4.79 -13.93
CA ASN A 33 28.00 5.04 -15.03
C ASN A 33 28.20 3.82 -15.95
N PHE A 34 27.87 2.62 -15.48
CA PHE A 34 27.97 1.40 -16.29
C PHE A 34 26.80 1.28 -17.26
N SER A 35 27.11 1.00 -18.52
CA SER A 35 26.12 0.77 -19.57
C SER A 35 25.18 -0.39 -19.22
N PRO A 36 23.94 -0.38 -19.74
CA PRO A 36 23.03 -1.52 -19.61
C PRO A 36 23.64 -2.80 -20.19
N SER A 37 23.28 -3.94 -19.59
CA SER A 37 23.78 -5.25 -20.03
C SER A 37 22.89 -5.92 -21.10
N GLN A 38 21.57 -5.67 -21.05
CA GLN A 38 20.58 -6.33 -21.91
C GLN A 38 19.64 -5.33 -22.58
N GLY A 39 19.30 -4.25 -21.90
CA GLY A 39 18.32 -3.27 -22.35
C GLY A 39 18.93 -2.06 -23.04
N LYS A 40 18.07 -1.19 -23.57
CA LYS A 40 18.47 0.12 -24.09
C LYS A 40 18.73 1.11 -22.95
N TYR A 41 18.02 0.93 -21.84
CA TYR A 41 18.09 1.77 -20.64
C TYR A 41 18.31 0.92 -19.40
N LYS A 42 18.96 1.51 -18.41
CA LYS A 42 19.10 1.00 -17.06
C LYS A 42 18.18 1.81 -16.15
N VAL A 43 17.23 1.13 -15.50
CA VAL A 43 16.17 1.76 -14.72
C VAL A 43 16.47 1.62 -13.24
N TYR A 44 16.48 2.72 -12.52
CA TYR A 44 16.66 2.78 -11.09
C TYR A 44 15.35 3.20 -10.44
N VAL A 45 14.74 2.27 -9.71
CA VAL A 45 13.53 2.53 -8.93
C VAL A 45 13.94 2.76 -7.48
N VAL A 46 13.72 3.96 -6.96
CA VAL A 46 13.98 4.30 -5.56
C VAL A 46 12.63 4.42 -4.86
N ASP A 47 12.29 3.41 -4.09
CA ASP A 47 11.06 3.38 -3.33
C ASP A 47 11.21 4.13 -2.01
N GLU A 48 10.11 4.73 -1.54
CA GLU A 48 10.03 5.59 -0.36
C GLU A 48 11.17 6.64 -0.29
N VAL A 49 11.43 7.26 -1.44
CA VAL A 49 12.59 8.18 -1.61
C VAL A 49 12.64 9.30 -0.58
N HIS A 50 11.51 9.64 0.06
CA HIS A 50 11.46 10.63 1.15
C HIS A 50 12.24 10.20 2.42
N MET A 51 12.61 8.92 2.53
CA MET A 51 13.42 8.39 3.63
C MET A 51 14.90 8.68 3.49
N LEU A 52 15.37 9.13 2.31
CA LEU A 52 16.76 9.51 2.10
C LEU A 52 17.18 10.67 3.01
N SER A 53 18.39 10.60 3.55
CA SER A 53 18.97 11.73 4.29
C SER A 53 19.19 12.95 3.38
N SER A 54 19.25 14.14 3.96
CA SER A 54 19.54 15.38 3.21
C SER A 54 20.85 15.30 2.44
N GLY A 55 21.85 14.62 3.00
CA GLY A 55 23.13 14.38 2.32
C GLY A 55 23.00 13.45 1.12
N ALA A 56 22.17 12.40 1.24
CA ALA A 56 21.86 11.47 0.15
C ALA A 56 21.10 12.16 -0.99
N PHE A 57 20.12 13.00 -0.68
CA PHE A 57 19.45 13.84 -1.71
C PHE A 57 20.44 14.74 -2.44
N ASN A 58 21.36 15.41 -1.72
CA ASN A 58 22.37 16.27 -2.33
C ASN A 58 23.34 15.48 -3.25
N ALA A 59 23.67 14.24 -2.88
CA ALA A 59 24.49 13.37 -3.72
C ALA A 59 23.76 12.94 -4.99
N LEU A 60 22.43 12.70 -4.90
CA LEU A 60 21.59 12.31 -6.03
C LEU A 60 21.32 13.48 -7.00
N LEU A 61 21.23 14.72 -6.48
CA LEU A 61 20.93 15.91 -7.28
C LEU A 61 21.86 16.07 -8.50
N LYS A 62 23.18 15.84 -8.33
CA LYS A 62 24.12 15.94 -9.44
C LYS A 62 23.81 14.98 -10.59
N THR A 63 23.36 13.78 -10.25
CA THR A 63 22.99 12.77 -11.25
C THR A 63 21.63 13.09 -11.90
N LEU A 64 20.71 13.68 -11.15
CA LEU A 64 19.41 14.12 -11.70
C LEU A 64 19.54 15.37 -12.58
N GLU A 65 20.58 16.20 -12.39
CA GLU A 65 20.87 17.34 -13.24
C GLU A 65 21.46 16.93 -14.59
N GLU A 66 22.38 15.98 -14.57
CA GLU A 66 23.08 15.49 -15.76
C GLU A 66 23.05 13.95 -15.78
N PRO A 67 21.89 13.34 -16.00
CA PRO A 67 21.79 11.89 -16.00
C PRO A 67 22.50 11.30 -17.23
N PRO A 68 23.22 10.18 -17.10
CA PRO A 68 23.72 9.46 -18.26
C PRO A 68 22.57 9.10 -19.21
N PRO A 69 22.77 9.16 -20.54
CA PRO A 69 21.69 9.00 -21.53
C PRO A 69 21.01 7.62 -21.49
N HIS A 70 21.61 6.65 -20.83
CA HIS A 70 21.09 5.31 -20.67
C HIS A 70 20.41 5.08 -19.29
N ALA A 71 20.45 6.05 -18.36
CA ALA A 71 19.89 5.91 -17.04
C ALA A 71 18.50 6.57 -16.94
N ILE A 72 17.55 5.84 -16.35
CA ILE A 72 16.21 6.34 -16.03
C ILE A 72 15.99 6.19 -14.53
N PHE A 73 15.52 7.25 -13.87
CA PHE A 73 15.16 7.23 -12.46
C PHE A 73 13.66 7.26 -12.29
N VAL A 74 13.15 6.38 -11.46
CA VAL A 74 11.77 6.36 -10.97
C VAL A 74 11.82 6.54 -9.45
N LEU A 75 11.40 7.71 -8.98
CA LEU A 75 11.36 8.03 -7.56
C LEU A 75 9.94 7.86 -7.05
N ALA A 76 9.71 6.88 -6.19
CA ALA A 76 8.41 6.63 -5.59
C ALA A 76 8.35 7.17 -4.16
N THR A 77 7.22 7.76 -3.78
CA THR A 77 7.00 8.27 -2.42
C THR A 77 5.52 8.35 -2.09
N THR A 78 5.20 8.09 -0.85
CA THR A 78 3.89 8.36 -0.24
C THR A 78 3.80 9.79 0.31
N GLU A 79 4.94 10.50 0.51
CA GLU A 79 5.02 11.80 1.16
C GLU A 79 5.77 12.85 0.30
N ILE A 80 5.10 13.31 -0.76
CA ILE A 80 5.66 14.27 -1.72
C ILE A 80 6.18 15.57 -1.05
N HIS A 81 5.55 16.00 0.04
CA HIS A 81 5.90 17.22 0.76
C HIS A 81 7.27 17.15 1.46
N LYS A 82 7.81 15.96 1.69
CA LYS A 82 9.14 15.74 2.25
C LYS A 82 10.26 15.77 1.19
N ILE A 83 9.90 15.74 -0.10
CA ILE A 83 10.90 15.79 -1.18
C ILE A 83 11.36 17.22 -1.41
N PRO A 84 12.69 17.48 -1.45
CA PRO A 84 13.21 18.80 -1.74
C PRO A 84 12.72 19.36 -3.08
N ALA A 85 12.36 20.64 -3.12
CA ALA A 85 11.88 21.31 -4.33
C ALA A 85 12.90 21.24 -5.47
N THR A 86 14.19 21.21 -5.15
CA THR A 86 15.30 21.05 -6.11
C THR A 86 15.27 19.70 -6.83
N VAL A 87 14.79 18.63 -6.19
CA VAL A 87 14.57 17.31 -6.79
C VAL A 87 13.30 17.34 -7.64
N LEU A 88 12.19 17.82 -7.06
CA LEU A 88 10.89 17.87 -7.75
C LEU A 88 10.95 18.67 -9.07
N SER A 89 11.74 19.76 -9.12
CA SER A 89 11.88 20.59 -10.32
C SER A 89 12.57 19.87 -11.49
N ARG A 90 13.21 18.74 -11.26
CA ARG A 90 13.93 17.93 -12.24
C ARG A 90 13.21 16.62 -12.60
N CYS A 91 12.06 16.39 -11.99
CA CYS A 91 11.28 15.16 -12.17
C CYS A 91 9.94 15.47 -12.84
N GLN A 92 9.50 14.56 -13.70
CA GLN A 92 8.12 14.55 -14.17
C GLN A 92 7.27 13.87 -13.08
N ARG A 93 6.23 14.56 -12.63
CA ARG A 93 5.34 14.03 -11.58
C ARG A 93 4.20 13.23 -12.17
N HIS A 94 4.00 12.03 -11.63
CA HIS A 94 2.86 11.15 -11.85
C HIS A 94 2.20 10.84 -10.52
N GLU A 95 0.88 10.99 -10.42
CA GLU A 95 0.12 10.77 -9.21
C GLU A 95 -0.74 9.52 -9.36
N PHE A 96 -0.57 8.57 -8.44
CA PHE A 96 -1.39 7.38 -8.32
C PHE A 96 -2.43 7.59 -7.22
N ARG A 97 -3.71 7.56 -7.58
CA ARG A 97 -4.81 7.76 -6.65
C ARG A 97 -5.19 6.45 -5.98
N ARG A 98 -5.93 6.57 -4.88
CA ARG A 98 -6.56 5.42 -4.24
C ARG A 98 -7.52 4.75 -5.23
N VAL A 99 -7.51 3.41 -5.21
CA VAL A 99 -8.38 2.62 -6.10
C VAL A 99 -9.82 2.67 -5.57
N PRO A 100 -10.82 2.89 -6.44
CA PRO A 100 -12.24 2.83 -6.07
C PRO A 100 -12.64 1.44 -5.55
N VAL A 101 -13.60 1.40 -4.63
CA VAL A 101 -14.08 0.15 -4.01
C VAL A 101 -14.51 -0.87 -5.05
N ASP A 102 -15.25 -0.44 -6.07
CA ASP A 102 -15.76 -1.33 -7.11
C ASP A 102 -14.64 -1.99 -7.93
N GLU A 103 -13.57 -1.28 -8.21
CA GLU A 103 -12.40 -1.81 -8.90
C GLU A 103 -11.64 -2.81 -8.03
N ILE A 104 -11.53 -2.54 -6.72
CA ILE A 104 -10.93 -3.48 -5.76
C ILE A 104 -11.77 -4.75 -5.70
N VAL A 105 -13.11 -4.65 -5.56
CA VAL A 105 -14.00 -5.80 -5.54
C VAL A 105 -13.87 -6.63 -6.82
N ALA A 106 -13.79 -5.98 -7.98
CA ALA A 106 -13.61 -6.69 -9.26
C ALA A 106 -12.29 -7.48 -9.30
N ASN A 107 -11.19 -6.89 -8.79
CA ASN A 107 -9.90 -7.56 -8.68
C ASN A 107 -9.95 -8.74 -7.69
N LEU A 108 -10.56 -8.54 -6.51
CA LEU A 108 -10.72 -9.62 -5.52
C LEU A 108 -11.53 -10.79 -6.07
N LYS A 109 -12.62 -10.54 -6.83
CA LYS A 109 -13.41 -11.57 -7.51
C LYS A 109 -12.56 -12.38 -8.50
N HIS A 110 -11.69 -11.70 -9.23
CA HIS A 110 -10.79 -12.38 -10.17
C HIS A 110 -9.81 -13.31 -9.43
N ILE A 111 -9.25 -12.87 -8.30
CA ILE A 111 -8.34 -13.68 -7.48
C ILE A 111 -9.09 -14.87 -6.87
N VAL A 112 -10.27 -14.64 -6.28
CA VAL A 112 -11.11 -15.70 -5.70
C VAL A 112 -11.41 -16.80 -6.73
N ALA A 113 -11.72 -16.41 -7.98
CA ALA A 113 -11.96 -17.37 -9.05
C ALA A 113 -10.69 -18.12 -9.46
N ALA A 114 -9.54 -17.44 -9.55
CA ALA A 114 -8.26 -18.04 -9.93
C ALA A 114 -7.75 -19.05 -8.87
N GLU A 115 -7.96 -18.76 -7.59
CA GLU A 115 -7.55 -19.60 -6.45
C GLU A 115 -8.60 -20.67 -6.08
N ASN A 116 -9.70 -20.80 -6.87
CA ASN A 116 -10.81 -21.72 -6.60
C ASN A 116 -11.45 -21.56 -5.20
N LEU A 117 -11.50 -20.32 -4.71
CA LEU A 117 -12.16 -19.95 -3.47
C LEU A 117 -13.62 -19.59 -3.73
N THR A 118 -14.42 -19.55 -2.68
CA THR A 118 -15.78 -19.01 -2.71
C THR A 118 -15.89 -17.84 -1.73
N ALA A 119 -16.47 -16.73 -2.16
CA ALA A 119 -16.64 -15.56 -1.31
C ALA A 119 -18.00 -14.89 -1.55
N ASP A 120 -18.60 -14.43 -0.46
CA ASP A 120 -19.81 -13.60 -0.55
C ASP A 120 -19.43 -12.21 -1.07
N ASP A 121 -20.23 -11.64 -1.96
CA ASP A 121 -19.99 -10.31 -2.54
C ASP A 121 -19.90 -9.22 -1.46
N GLU A 122 -20.69 -9.35 -0.40
CA GLU A 122 -20.67 -8.44 0.74
C GLU A 122 -19.38 -8.54 1.54
N ALA A 123 -18.78 -9.74 1.65
CA ALA A 123 -17.46 -9.93 2.29
C ALA A 123 -16.36 -9.24 1.48
N LEU A 124 -16.37 -9.40 0.14
CA LEU A 124 -15.40 -8.72 -0.73
C LEU A 124 -15.54 -7.20 -0.68
N THR A 125 -16.79 -6.72 -0.58
CA THR A 125 -17.05 -5.27 -0.42
C THR A 125 -16.53 -4.75 0.92
N LEU A 126 -16.67 -5.52 1.99
CA LEU A 126 -16.14 -5.18 3.31
C LEU A 126 -14.62 -5.09 3.27
N ILE A 127 -13.93 -6.08 2.70
CA ILE A 127 -12.47 -6.08 2.50
C ILE A 127 -12.03 -4.84 1.73
N ALA A 128 -12.71 -4.53 0.60
CA ALA A 128 -12.37 -3.39 -0.24
C ALA A 128 -12.53 -2.03 0.49
N ARG A 129 -13.53 -1.90 1.36
CA ARG A 129 -13.70 -0.70 2.19
C ARG A 129 -12.60 -0.60 3.25
N GLN A 130 -12.27 -1.71 3.91
CA GLN A 130 -11.25 -1.75 4.97
C GLN A 130 -9.84 -1.45 4.42
N SER A 131 -9.55 -1.81 3.16
CA SER A 131 -8.28 -1.53 2.51
C SER A 131 -8.03 -0.05 2.18
N ALA A 132 -9.03 0.82 2.39
CA ALA A 132 -8.95 2.27 2.19
C ALA A 132 -8.36 2.70 0.83
N GLY A 133 -8.58 1.90 -0.21
CA GLY A 133 -8.10 2.14 -1.58
C GLY A 133 -6.72 1.56 -1.88
N GLY A 134 -6.13 0.78 -0.95
CA GLY A 134 -4.89 0.03 -1.15
C GLY A 134 -5.17 -1.35 -1.76
N MET A 135 -4.69 -1.60 -2.99
CA MET A 135 -4.88 -2.91 -3.63
C MET A 135 -4.11 -4.02 -2.91
N ARG A 136 -2.87 -3.74 -2.49
CA ARG A 136 -2.03 -4.68 -1.73
C ARG A 136 -2.69 -5.05 -0.40
N ASP A 137 -3.23 -4.05 0.31
CA ASP A 137 -3.91 -4.26 1.59
C ASP A 137 -5.16 -5.12 1.41
N ALA A 138 -5.96 -4.87 0.36
CA ALA A 138 -7.13 -5.68 0.04
C ALA A 138 -6.76 -7.15 -0.24
N GLN A 139 -5.69 -7.38 -0.99
CA GLN A 139 -5.19 -8.74 -1.27
C GLN A 139 -4.67 -9.43 -0.02
N SER A 140 -3.95 -8.72 0.84
CA SER A 140 -3.46 -9.26 2.12
C SER A 140 -4.61 -9.63 3.07
N LEU A 141 -5.67 -8.81 3.13
CA LEU A 141 -6.87 -9.12 3.91
C LEU A 141 -7.62 -10.33 3.33
N LEU A 142 -7.69 -10.46 2.00
CA LEU A 142 -8.27 -11.64 1.36
C LEU A 142 -7.49 -12.91 1.69
N ASP A 143 -6.16 -12.86 1.62
CA ASP A 143 -5.26 -13.97 1.95
C ASP A 143 -5.42 -14.39 3.41
N GLN A 144 -5.47 -13.44 4.34
CA GLN A 144 -5.74 -13.70 5.75
C GLN A 144 -7.06 -14.45 5.96
N LEU A 145 -8.13 -14.05 5.26
CA LEU A 145 -9.42 -14.71 5.36
C LEU A 145 -9.43 -16.09 4.69
N SER A 146 -8.73 -16.26 3.59
CA SER A 146 -8.62 -17.54 2.87
C SER A 146 -7.88 -18.60 3.69
N SER A 147 -6.93 -18.19 4.55
CA SER A 147 -6.19 -19.10 5.44
C SER A 147 -7.10 -19.82 6.46
N THR A 148 -8.29 -19.29 6.74
CA THR A 148 -9.26 -19.90 7.67
C THR A 148 -10.16 -20.96 7.02
N GLY A 149 -10.18 -21.04 5.68
CA GLY A 149 -10.98 -21.99 4.91
C GLY A 149 -11.26 -21.51 3.48
N THR A 150 -11.86 -22.37 2.68
CA THR A 150 -12.13 -22.10 1.26
C THR A 150 -13.37 -21.22 1.02
N LYS A 151 -14.17 -20.96 2.07
CA LYS A 151 -15.40 -20.16 1.97
C LYS A 151 -15.29 -18.89 2.83
N ILE A 152 -15.26 -17.74 2.18
CA ILE A 152 -15.19 -16.43 2.81
C ILE A 152 -16.59 -15.85 2.91
N THR A 153 -17.21 -15.97 4.09
CA THR A 153 -18.54 -15.41 4.37
C THR A 153 -18.43 -14.01 4.96
N LEU A 154 -19.51 -13.21 4.85
CA LEU A 154 -19.57 -11.90 5.49
C LEU A 154 -19.33 -12.01 7.01
N ALA A 155 -19.91 -12.99 7.69
CA ALA A 155 -19.73 -13.18 9.12
C ALA A 155 -18.27 -13.46 9.50
N LEU A 156 -17.56 -14.28 8.71
CA LEU A 156 -16.13 -14.53 8.89
C LEU A 156 -15.32 -13.24 8.71
N ALA A 157 -15.60 -12.50 7.64
CA ALA A 157 -14.91 -11.24 7.37
C ALA A 157 -15.13 -10.22 8.50
N GLN A 158 -16.35 -10.08 9.00
CA GLN A 158 -16.66 -9.20 10.14
C GLN A 158 -15.89 -9.60 11.41
N THR A 159 -15.83 -10.89 11.70
CA THR A 159 -15.13 -11.42 12.90
C THR A 159 -13.63 -11.19 12.81
N VAL A 160 -13.01 -11.55 11.69
CA VAL A 160 -11.55 -11.48 11.51
C VAL A 160 -11.06 -10.03 11.38
N LEU A 161 -11.83 -9.16 10.69
CA LEU A 161 -11.47 -7.76 10.51
C LEU A 161 -11.89 -6.87 11.68
N GLY A 162 -12.54 -7.44 12.72
CA GLY A 162 -12.90 -6.71 13.94
C GLY A 162 -13.89 -5.56 13.71
N THR A 163 -14.67 -5.58 12.64
CA THR A 163 -15.57 -4.48 12.32
C THR A 163 -16.83 -4.52 13.19
N ALA A 164 -17.08 -3.44 13.91
CA ALA A 164 -18.37 -3.27 14.59
C ALA A 164 -19.51 -3.38 13.60
N THR A 165 -20.55 -4.15 13.91
CA THR A 165 -21.72 -4.22 13.03
C THR A 165 -22.38 -2.85 12.95
N SER A 166 -22.87 -2.45 11.78
CA SER A 166 -23.62 -1.19 11.61
C SER A 166 -24.76 -1.06 12.65
N LYS A 167 -25.30 -2.18 13.09
CA LYS A 167 -26.30 -2.24 14.14
C LYS A 167 -25.75 -1.76 15.48
N THR A 168 -24.56 -2.21 15.89
CA THR A 168 -23.91 -1.79 17.14
C THR A 168 -23.68 -0.28 17.17
N VAL A 169 -23.21 0.29 16.04
CA VAL A 169 -23.02 1.74 15.91
C VAL A 169 -24.35 2.49 16.04
N LEU A 170 -25.41 2.02 15.38
CA LEU A 170 -26.73 2.60 15.47
C LEU A 170 -27.30 2.49 16.89
N ASP A 171 -27.15 1.37 17.57
CA ASP A 171 -27.59 1.16 18.95
C ASP A 171 -26.87 2.11 19.91
N ILE A 172 -25.57 2.36 19.72
CA ILE A 172 -24.83 3.37 20.49
C ILE A 172 -25.35 4.77 20.24
N ILE A 173 -25.53 5.16 18.97
CA ILE A 173 -26.07 6.47 18.59
C ILE A 173 -27.46 6.67 19.19
N SER A 174 -28.36 5.68 19.05
CA SER A 174 -29.71 5.74 19.64
C SER A 174 -29.65 5.91 21.16
N SER A 175 -28.77 5.17 21.83
CA SER A 175 -28.58 5.29 23.29
C SER A 175 -28.16 6.70 23.73
N VAL A 176 -27.34 7.37 22.92
CA VAL A 176 -26.93 8.75 23.17
C VAL A 176 -28.11 9.71 22.97
N LEU A 177 -28.85 9.55 21.87
CA LEU A 177 -29.99 10.40 21.52
C LEU A 177 -31.15 10.22 22.53
N ASP A 178 -31.36 9.01 23.01
CA ASP A 178 -32.42 8.69 24.00
C ASP A 178 -32.00 8.93 25.45
N HIS A 179 -30.81 9.50 25.66
CA HIS A 179 -30.24 9.74 27.00
C HIS A 179 -30.17 8.51 27.89
N GLN A 180 -29.85 7.34 27.31
CA GLN A 180 -29.73 6.05 28.01
C GLN A 180 -28.26 5.61 28.16
N PRO A 181 -27.47 6.22 29.04
CA PRO A 181 -26.03 5.97 29.13
C PRO A 181 -25.69 4.52 29.55
N ALA A 182 -26.54 3.94 30.39
CA ALA A 182 -26.33 2.54 30.81
C ALA A 182 -26.43 1.56 29.62
N HIS A 183 -27.41 1.72 28.74
CA HIS A 183 -27.58 0.91 27.54
C HIS A 183 -26.44 1.13 26.53
N GLY A 184 -26.00 2.37 26.37
CA GLY A 184 -24.85 2.72 25.51
C GLY A 184 -23.56 2.01 25.98
N LEU A 185 -23.26 2.09 27.28
CA LEU A 185 -22.09 1.42 27.88
C LEU A 185 -22.17 -0.10 27.74
N GLU A 186 -23.31 -0.71 27.97
CA GLU A 186 -23.51 -2.16 27.79
C GLU A 186 -23.29 -2.59 26.33
N THR A 187 -23.77 -1.78 25.37
CA THR A 187 -23.56 -2.04 23.95
C THR A 187 -22.09 -1.94 23.55
N ILE A 188 -21.35 -0.95 24.10
CA ILE A 188 -19.90 -0.82 23.90
C ILE A 188 -19.17 -2.03 24.48
N HIS A 189 -19.47 -2.44 25.71
CA HIS A 189 -18.85 -3.62 26.33
C HIS A 189 -19.08 -4.88 25.50
N ARG A 190 -20.32 -5.10 25.05
CA ARG A 190 -20.65 -6.24 24.20
C ARG A 190 -19.88 -6.22 22.86
N ALA A 191 -19.70 -5.06 22.26
CA ALA A 191 -18.92 -4.89 21.03
C ALA A 191 -17.43 -5.24 21.27
N LEU A 192 -16.84 -4.74 22.33
CA LEU A 192 -15.43 -5.01 22.68
C LEU A 192 -15.21 -6.50 23.00
N ASP A 193 -16.14 -7.12 23.75
CA ASP A 193 -16.09 -8.56 24.07
C ASP A 193 -16.24 -9.44 22.81
N SER A 194 -16.91 -8.94 21.77
CA SER A 194 -17.01 -9.61 20.46
C SER A 194 -15.80 -9.38 19.53
N GLY A 195 -14.79 -8.62 19.99
CA GLY A 195 -13.56 -8.40 19.26
C GLY A 195 -13.57 -7.17 18.33
N ALA A 196 -14.54 -6.26 18.49
CA ALA A 196 -14.54 -5.02 17.73
C ALA A 196 -13.36 -4.11 18.14
N ASP A 197 -12.62 -3.58 17.16
CA ASP A 197 -11.57 -2.59 17.41
C ASP A 197 -12.24 -1.23 17.70
N PRO A 198 -11.94 -0.57 18.85
CA PRO A 198 -12.49 0.74 19.19
C PRO A 198 -12.05 1.88 18.25
N ARG A 199 -11.13 1.60 17.31
CA ARG A 199 -10.64 2.55 16.32
C ARG A 199 -11.24 2.38 14.93
N SER A 200 -12.03 1.34 14.71
CA SER A 200 -12.67 1.00 13.43
C SER A 200 -13.99 1.74 13.20
#